data_45e0bd1421e4d331b27ad66bc74ada1d
#
_entry.id   45e0bd1421e4d331b27ad66bc74ada1d
#
_cell.length_a   1.000
_cell.length_b   1.000
_cell.length_c   1.000
_cell.angle_alpha   90.00
_cell.angle_beta   90.00
_cell.angle_gamma   90.00
#
_symmetry.space_group_name_H-M   'P 1'
#
loop_
_entity.id
_entity.type
_entity.pdbx_description
1 polymer ?
#
loop_
_entity_poly.entity_id
_entity_poly.type
_entity_poly.pdbx_seq_one_letter_code
_entity_poly.pdbx_strand_id
1 'polypeptide(L)'
;MKIGYDGKRAFQNKTGLGNYSRSLVTILAKYYPKNQYTLFAPKKTSLFNINELKNVDAITPSNFLGKTLKGWWRRIGMVKQIANAEIDIFHGISNELPLSIKKSKVKTVVTIHDIIFERFPETYNFDERFVHRWKVKQACKIADAVIAISEQTKTDLINYYKIDKNKIFVAYQSCNPIFQQLVCEAVKATIKQRYNLPDQYFLFVSSIAPRKNLISICKALVLLKDKMTIPLVVIGNGKKEKKEAKQFLYENGITERVIFLNEMPVANEDNFISAADFPAIYQQALALIYPSIFEGFGLPLLEALWSGLPIISSNTSSLPEVAGDAALYFPPLDIDALAAHLFTIANNPQLVIELRDKGFVQAQKFTPEQYAGNIMNVYKHIL
;
A
#
# COMPACT_ATOMS: atom_id res chain seq x y z
N MET A 1 24.70 4.18 12.48
CA MET A 1 23.66 5.18 12.77
C MET A 1 22.64 4.59 13.72
N LYS A 2 22.13 5.40 14.61
CA LYS A 2 20.98 5.09 15.48
C LYS A 2 19.74 5.77 14.90
N ILE A 3 18.76 5.00 14.41
CA ILE A 3 17.59 5.51 13.69
C ILE A 3 16.32 5.23 14.49
N GLY A 4 15.59 6.28 14.84
CA GLY A 4 14.33 6.19 15.56
C GLY A 4 13.12 6.29 14.62
N TYR A 5 12.06 5.52 14.89
CA TYR A 5 10.81 5.54 14.13
C TYR A 5 9.59 5.76 15.00
N ASP A 6 8.57 6.43 14.47
CA ASP A 6 7.24 6.35 15.06
C ASP A 6 6.66 4.94 14.82
N GLY A 7 6.78 4.08 15.82
CA GLY A 7 6.40 2.67 15.74
C GLY A 7 4.90 2.38 15.93
N LYS A 8 4.05 3.39 16.15
CA LYS A 8 2.61 3.15 16.41
C LYS A 8 1.97 2.31 15.33
N ARG A 9 2.20 2.64 14.05
CA ARG A 9 1.59 1.91 12.93
C ARG A 9 2.12 0.50 12.79
N ALA A 10 3.41 0.28 13.01
CA ALA A 10 4.01 -1.05 12.96
C ALA A 10 3.34 -2.03 13.94
N PHE A 11 3.09 -1.60 15.18
CA PHE A 11 2.53 -2.46 16.22
C PHE A 11 1.00 -2.50 16.27
N GLN A 12 0.28 -1.51 15.73
CA GLN A 12 -1.16 -1.35 16.01
C GLN A 12 -2.05 -1.22 14.77
N ASN A 13 -1.47 -1.24 13.57
CA ASN A 13 -2.24 -1.07 12.34
C ASN A 13 -2.10 -2.32 11.44
N LYS A 14 -3.26 -2.90 11.08
CA LYS A 14 -3.36 -4.09 10.21
C LYS A 14 -3.45 -3.75 8.72
N THR A 15 -3.56 -2.46 8.36
CA THR A 15 -3.76 -1.99 6.98
C THR A 15 -2.44 -1.56 6.32
N GLY A 16 -2.50 -1.01 5.12
CA GLY A 16 -1.34 -0.62 4.31
C GLY A 16 -0.26 0.18 5.04
N LEU A 17 -0.63 1.17 5.88
CA LEU A 17 0.35 1.95 6.66
C LEU A 17 1.10 1.10 7.70
N GLY A 18 0.43 0.10 8.28
CA GLY A 18 1.08 -0.85 9.20
C GLY A 18 2.03 -1.77 8.45
N ASN A 19 1.59 -2.30 7.31
CA ASN A 19 2.42 -3.14 6.44
C ASN A 19 3.66 -2.38 5.96
N TYR A 20 3.49 -1.14 5.49
CA TYR A 20 4.60 -0.26 5.14
C TYR A 20 5.60 -0.11 6.29
N SER A 21 5.10 0.21 7.50
CA SER A 21 5.95 0.46 8.66
C SER A 21 6.78 -0.76 9.06
N ARG A 22 6.17 -1.95 9.05
CA ARG A 22 6.85 -3.22 9.33
C ARG A 22 7.87 -3.55 8.25
N SER A 23 7.45 -3.48 6.99
CA SER A 23 8.30 -3.76 5.83
C SER A 23 9.54 -2.87 5.80
N LEU A 24 9.38 -1.56 5.97
CA LEU A 24 10.49 -0.60 6.02
C LEU A 24 11.55 -1.01 7.06
N VAL A 25 11.11 -1.24 8.31
CA VAL A 25 12.03 -1.57 9.41
C VAL A 25 12.71 -2.91 9.18
N THR A 26 11.97 -3.94 8.76
CA THR A 26 12.52 -5.27 8.47
C THR A 26 13.54 -5.23 7.33
N ILE A 27 13.22 -4.52 6.25
CA ILE A 27 14.10 -4.39 5.08
C ILE A 27 15.38 -3.65 5.47
N LEU A 28 15.28 -2.52 6.17
CA LEU A 28 16.46 -1.77 6.60
C LEU A 28 17.32 -2.56 7.60
N ALA A 29 16.70 -3.26 8.54
CA ALA A 29 17.41 -4.12 9.49
C ALA A 29 18.20 -5.23 8.79
N LYS A 30 17.64 -5.80 7.72
CA LYS A 30 18.27 -6.84 6.90
C LYS A 30 19.44 -6.33 6.05
N TYR A 31 19.20 -5.25 5.28
CA TYR A 31 20.19 -4.75 4.32
C TYR A 31 21.24 -3.83 4.92
N TYR A 32 20.98 -3.23 6.08
CA TYR A 32 21.90 -2.36 6.82
C TYR A 32 22.07 -2.81 8.28
N PRO A 33 22.57 -4.02 8.53
CA PRO A 33 22.60 -4.64 9.87
C PRO A 33 23.55 -3.94 10.87
N LYS A 34 24.45 -3.07 10.39
CA LYS A 34 25.34 -2.27 11.24
C LYS A 34 24.64 -1.07 11.90
N ASN A 35 23.45 -0.72 11.46
CA ASN A 35 22.65 0.34 12.08
C ASN A 35 21.80 -0.22 13.22
N GLN A 36 21.43 0.63 14.16
CA GLN A 36 20.48 0.34 15.23
C GLN A 36 19.16 1.04 14.95
N TYR A 37 18.06 0.34 15.10
CA TYR A 37 16.72 0.84 14.80
C TYR A 37 15.84 0.80 16.04
N THR A 38 15.28 1.92 16.44
CA THR A 38 14.44 2.02 17.63
C THR A 38 13.02 2.45 17.28
N LEU A 39 12.03 1.63 17.59
CA LEU A 39 10.62 1.91 17.38
C LEU A 39 10.02 2.54 18.64
N PHE A 40 9.66 3.81 18.58
CA PHE A 40 8.93 4.49 19.65
C PHE A 40 7.44 4.28 19.49
N ALA A 41 6.82 3.50 20.37
CA ALA A 41 5.40 3.11 20.24
C ALA A 41 4.63 3.23 21.55
N PRO A 42 3.34 3.67 21.51
CA PRO A 42 2.51 3.74 22.71
C PRO A 42 2.27 2.38 23.37
N LYS A 43 2.29 1.29 22.57
CA LYS A 43 2.10 -0.08 23.01
C LYS A 43 2.69 -1.03 21.96
N LYS A 44 3.39 -2.08 22.40
CA LYS A 44 3.77 -3.23 21.58
C LYS A 44 2.58 -4.20 21.45
N THR A 45 2.48 -4.88 20.33
CA THR A 45 1.51 -5.97 20.10
C THR A 45 2.17 -7.09 19.29
N SER A 46 1.52 -8.24 19.19
CA SER A 46 1.97 -9.40 18.39
C SER A 46 1.96 -9.17 16.87
N LEU A 47 1.38 -8.06 16.39
CA LEU A 47 1.37 -7.73 14.94
C LEU A 47 2.76 -7.53 14.35
N PHE A 48 3.74 -7.18 15.16
CA PHE A 48 5.13 -7.05 14.73
C PHE A 48 6.06 -7.70 15.74
N ASN A 49 6.54 -8.89 15.42
CA ASN A 49 7.54 -9.59 16.20
C ASN A 49 8.94 -9.06 15.82
N ILE A 50 9.52 -8.25 16.70
CA ILE A 50 10.87 -7.70 16.50
C ILE A 50 11.97 -8.58 17.10
N ASN A 51 11.64 -9.65 17.82
CA ASN A 51 12.63 -10.49 18.52
C ASN A 51 13.59 -11.21 17.56
N GLU A 52 13.19 -11.39 16.30
CA GLU A 52 14.01 -11.98 15.25
C GLU A 52 14.99 -10.98 14.61
N LEU A 53 14.82 -9.68 14.89
CA LEU A 53 15.63 -8.61 14.32
C LEU A 53 16.64 -8.12 15.35
N LYS A 54 17.86 -8.64 15.30
CA LYS A 54 18.91 -8.40 16.31
C LYS A 54 19.30 -6.94 16.55
N ASN A 55 19.05 -6.06 15.57
CA ASN A 55 19.39 -4.65 15.58
C ASN A 55 18.15 -3.74 15.66
N VAL A 56 17.01 -4.28 16.10
CA VAL A 56 15.74 -3.54 16.24
C VAL A 56 15.24 -3.62 17.68
N ASP A 57 15.04 -2.47 18.29
CA ASP A 57 14.47 -2.34 19.63
C ASP A 57 13.16 -1.54 19.61
N ALA A 58 12.40 -1.58 20.70
CA ALA A 58 11.21 -0.77 20.84
C ALA A 58 11.09 -0.16 22.25
N ILE A 59 10.88 1.15 22.28
CA ILE A 59 10.67 1.96 23.48
C ILE A 59 9.19 2.32 23.59
N THR A 60 8.62 2.10 24.79
CA THR A 60 7.25 2.47 25.14
C THR A 60 7.25 3.50 26.29
N PRO A 61 6.10 4.16 26.56
CA PRO A 61 6.01 5.10 27.69
C PRO A 61 6.45 4.47 29.01
N SER A 62 7.40 5.10 29.72
CA SER A 62 7.90 4.65 31.02
C SER A 62 7.04 5.13 32.19
N ASN A 63 6.37 6.29 32.04
CA ASN A 63 5.59 6.93 33.10
C ASN A 63 4.09 6.70 32.96
N PHE A 64 3.35 6.86 34.06
CA PHE A 64 1.90 6.68 34.12
C PHE A 64 1.14 7.58 33.13
N LEU A 65 1.49 8.87 33.06
CA LEU A 65 0.87 9.82 32.14
C LEU A 65 1.04 9.42 30.66
N GLY A 66 2.20 8.94 30.28
CA GLY A 66 2.44 8.48 28.90
C GLY A 66 1.66 7.19 28.57
N LYS A 67 1.46 6.30 29.55
CA LYS A 67 0.68 5.06 29.38
C LYS A 67 -0.81 5.35 29.23
N THR A 68 -1.34 6.35 29.94
CA THR A 68 -2.77 6.75 29.89
C THR A 68 -3.07 7.69 28.74
N LEU A 69 -2.25 8.74 28.56
CA LEU A 69 -2.42 9.77 27.53
C LEU A 69 -1.54 9.47 26.29
N LYS A 70 -1.76 8.33 25.65
CA LYS A 70 -0.95 7.84 24.52
C LYS A 70 -0.79 8.83 23.36
N GLY A 71 -1.84 9.61 23.06
CA GLY A 71 -1.82 10.64 22.02
C GLY A 71 -0.90 11.82 22.39
N TRP A 72 -0.92 12.25 23.65
CA TRP A 72 -0.04 13.29 24.17
C TRP A 72 1.41 12.82 24.19
N TRP A 73 1.67 11.61 24.71
CA TRP A 73 3.02 11.04 24.73
C TRP A 73 3.63 11.00 23.32
N ARG A 74 2.89 10.55 22.32
CA ARG A 74 3.36 10.45 20.93
C ARG A 74 3.70 11.82 20.33
N ARG A 75 2.99 12.89 20.72
CA ARG A 75 3.19 14.23 20.17
C ARG A 75 4.29 15.02 20.89
N ILE A 76 4.46 14.79 22.18
CA ILE A 76 5.32 15.61 23.06
C ILE A 76 6.22 14.74 23.92
N GLY A 77 5.68 13.79 24.68
CA GLY A 77 6.42 13.02 25.70
C GLY A 77 7.50 12.11 25.13
N MET A 78 7.33 11.63 23.93
CA MET A 78 8.28 10.76 23.22
C MET A 78 9.62 11.46 22.94
N VAL A 79 9.62 12.78 22.74
CA VAL A 79 10.82 13.53 22.34
C VAL A 79 11.95 13.46 23.40
N LYS A 80 11.59 13.43 24.69
CA LYS A 80 12.58 13.22 25.75
C LYS A 80 13.24 11.84 25.66
N GLN A 81 12.46 10.81 25.34
CA GLN A 81 13.01 9.46 25.18
C GLN A 81 13.86 9.34 23.91
N ILE A 82 13.50 10.04 22.83
CA ILE A 82 14.32 10.14 21.60
C ILE A 82 15.68 10.75 21.92
N ALA A 83 15.69 11.88 22.65
CA ALA A 83 16.93 12.53 23.06
C ALA A 83 17.83 11.63 23.96
N ASN A 84 17.21 10.94 24.92
CA ASN A 84 17.94 10.04 25.83
C ASN A 84 18.49 8.78 25.13
N ALA A 85 17.88 8.37 24.01
CA ALA A 85 18.33 7.21 23.23
C ALA A 85 19.46 7.56 22.25
N GLU A 86 19.92 8.82 22.24
CA GLU A 86 20.99 9.31 21.35
C GLU A 86 20.73 8.95 19.87
N ILE A 87 19.52 9.18 19.41
CA ILE A 87 19.10 8.92 18.04
C ILE A 87 19.73 9.97 17.10
N ASP A 88 20.37 9.52 16.03
CA ASP A 88 20.93 10.40 14.99
C ASP A 88 19.81 10.96 14.09
N ILE A 89 18.87 10.09 13.69
CA ILE A 89 17.77 10.41 12.78
C ILE A 89 16.46 9.91 13.37
N PHE A 90 15.43 10.75 13.42
CA PHE A 90 14.06 10.34 13.72
C PHE A 90 13.19 10.40 12.46
N HIS A 91 12.60 9.28 12.08
CA HIS A 91 11.77 9.16 10.89
C HIS A 91 10.30 8.93 11.24
N GLY A 92 9.45 9.90 10.93
CA GLY A 92 8.00 9.79 10.97
C GLY A 92 7.47 9.04 9.75
N ILE A 93 7.12 7.78 9.90
CA ILE A 93 6.78 6.88 8.79
C ILE A 93 5.30 6.86 8.39
N SER A 94 4.49 7.80 8.87
CA SER A 94 3.05 7.87 8.60
C SER A 94 2.49 9.29 8.61
N ASN A 95 3.00 10.15 7.75
CA ASN A 95 2.53 11.52 7.49
C ASN A 95 2.65 12.49 8.70
N GLU A 96 3.35 12.16 9.77
CA GLU A 96 3.44 13.01 10.95
C GLU A 96 4.77 12.88 11.69
N LEU A 97 5.15 13.96 12.37
CA LEU A 97 6.28 14.05 13.29
C LEU A 97 5.82 14.57 14.66
N PRO A 98 6.51 14.25 15.77
CA PRO A 98 6.24 14.87 17.06
C PRO A 98 6.43 16.39 17.00
N LEU A 99 5.49 17.16 17.56
CA LEU A 99 5.49 18.63 17.44
C LEU A 99 6.75 19.30 18.02
N SER A 100 7.29 18.75 19.09
CA SER A 100 8.45 19.28 19.78
C SER A 100 9.79 18.69 19.34
N ILE A 101 9.81 17.87 18.25
CA ILE A 101 11.01 17.13 17.83
C ILE A 101 12.23 18.02 17.58
N LYS A 102 12.03 19.24 17.09
CA LYS A 102 13.14 20.20 16.88
C LYS A 102 13.90 20.58 18.17
N LYS A 103 13.29 20.38 19.34
CA LYS A 103 13.97 20.61 20.64
C LYS A 103 15.02 19.55 20.95
N SER A 104 14.96 18.38 20.30
CA SER A 104 15.90 17.26 20.52
C SER A 104 17.21 17.39 19.72
N LYS A 105 17.31 18.33 18.79
CA LYS A 105 18.44 18.49 17.85
C LYS A 105 18.68 17.27 16.92
N VAL A 106 17.82 16.27 16.95
CA VAL A 106 17.87 15.09 16.11
C VAL A 106 17.49 15.47 14.67
N LYS A 107 18.17 14.92 13.68
CA LYS A 107 17.79 15.05 12.27
C LYS A 107 16.44 14.36 12.02
N THR A 108 15.62 14.94 11.17
CA THR A 108 14.23 14.50 11.03
C THR A 108 13.86 14.19 9.58
N VAL A 109 13.24 13.04 9.38
CA VAL A 109 12.66 12.62 8.10
C VAL A 109 11.17 12.37 8.30
N VAL A 110 10.36 12.64 7.28
CA VAL A 110 8.96 12.22 7.26
C VAL A 110 8.62 11.57 5.93
N THR A 111 7.98 10.38 5.97
CA THR A 111 7.36 9.80 4.77
C THR A 111 5.93 10.28 4.64
N ILE A 112 5.60 10.79 3.46
CA ILE A 112 4.24 11.15 3.03
C ILE A 112 3.75 10.13 2.02
N HIS A 113 2.65 9.46 2.38
CA HIS A 113 2.05 8.43 1.54
C HIS A 113 1.14 9.01 0.46
N ASP A 114 0.35 9.98 0.82
CA ASP A 114 -0.54 10.71 -0.06
C ASP A 114 -1.09 11.96 0.65
N ILE A 115 -1.77 12.79 -0.12
CA ILE A 115 -2.63 13.87 0.37
C ILE A 115 -4.00 13.82 -0.33
N ILE A 116 -4.57 12.60 -0.42
CA ILE A 116 -5.87 12.32 -1.05
C ILE A 116 -6.98 13.22 -0.52
N PHE A 117 -6.96 13.56 0.77
CA PHE A 117 -7.90 14.48 1.39
C PHE A 117 -7.87 15.91 0.84
N GLU A 118 -6.84 16.30 0.09
CA GLU A 118 -6.81 17.58 -0.64
C GLU A 118 -7.42 17.45 -2.02
N ARG A 119 -7.26 16.31 -2.69
CA ARG A 119 -7.79 16.06 -4.04
C ARG A 119 -9.26 15.68 -4.03
N PHE A 120 -9.70 14.95 -3.01
CA PHE A 120 -11.06 14.44 -2.84
C PHE A 120 -11.64 14.90 -1.49
N PRO A 121 -11.81 16.22 -1.29
CA PRO A 121 -12.26 16.78 -0.01
C PRO A 121 -13.64 16.30 0.40
N GLU A 122 -14.48 15.92 -0.56
CA GLU A 122 -15.84 15.40 -0.36
C GLU A 122 -15.87 14.02 0.29
N THR A 123 -14.77 13.28 0.27
CA THR A 123 -14.65 11.95 0.90
C THR A 123 -14.23 11.98 2.35
N TYR A 124 -13.98 13.17 2.90
CA TYR A 124 -13.54 13.40 4.27
C TYR A 124 -14.43 14.43 4.97
N ASN A 125 -14.68 14.21 6.27
CA ASN A 125 -15.30 15.24 7.10
C ASN A 125 -14.37 16.47 7.22
N PHE A 126 -14.97 17.65 7.37
CA PHE A 126 -14.23 18.91 7.45
C PHE A 126 -13.14 18.90 8.54
N ASP A 127 -13.50 18.44 9.74
CA ASP A 127 -12.56 18.36 10.87
C ASP A 127 -11.42 17.38 10.62
N GLU A 128 -11.71 16.21 10.06
CA GLU A 128 -10.71 15.21 9.70
C GLU A 128 -9.74 15.77 8.67
N ARG A 129 -10.27 16.41 7.63
CA ARG A 129 -9.47 17.05 6.57
C ARG A 129 -8.58 18.14 7.14
N PHE A 130 -9.12 19.01 8.01
CA PHE A 130 -8.35 20.07 8.66
C PHE A 130 -7.19 19.49 9.48
N VAL A 131 -7.44 18.47 10.29
CA VAL A 131 -6.43 17.80 11.12
C VAL A 131 -5.35 17.13 10.25
N HIS A 132 -5.74 16.42 9.18
CA HIS A 132 -4.79 15.80 8.25
C HIS A 132 -3.91 16.84 7.57
N ARG A 133 -4.52 17.89 7.02
CA ARG A 133 -3.82 19.02 6.40
C ARG A 133 -2.80 19.65 7.33
N TRP A 134 -3.23 19.98 8.54
CA TRP A 134 -2.36 20.60 9.53
C TRP A 134 -1.17 19.70 9.87
N LYS A 135 -1.41 18.41 10.13
CA LYS A 135 -0.34 17.45 10.47
C LYS A 135 0.69 17.31 9.35
N VAL A 136 0.25 17.10 8.13
CA VAL A 136 1.15 16.94 6.97
C VAL A 136 1.95 18.20 6.73
N LYS A 137 1.31 19.38 6.73
CA LYS A 137 2.00 20.67 6.58
C LYS A 137 3.06 20.87 7.67
N GLN A 138 2.72 20.64 8.94
CA GLN A 138 3.67 20.77 10.04
C GLN A 138 4.82 19.77 9.93
N ALA A 139 4.54 18.51 9.64
CA ALA A 139 5.57 17.49 9.48
C ALA A 139 6.54 17.85 8.35
N CYS A 140 6.04 18.23 7.17
CA CYS A 140 6.87 18.67 6.05
C CYS A 140 7.69 19.94 6.38
N LYS A 141 7.10 20.89 7.11
CA LYS A 141 7.80 22.12 7.52
C LYS A 141 8.98 21.84 8.43
N ILE A 142 8.79 21.00 9.45
CA ILE A 142 9.80 20.73 10.47
C ILE A 142 10.80 19.63 10.09
N ALA A 143 10.48 18.74 9.16
CA ALA A 143 11.40 17.70 8.70
C ALA A 143 12.64 18.32 8.02
N ASP A 144 13.81 17.70 8.16
CA ASP A 144 15.02 18.04 7.39
C ASP A 144 14.94 17.47 5.97
N ALA A 145 14.32 16.29 5.80
CA ALA A 145 13.95 15.74 4.50
C ALA A 145 12.54 15.16 4.52
N VAL A 146 11.88 15.21 3.36
CA VAL A 146 10.56 14.61 3.11
C VAL A 146 10.71 13.48 2.10
N ILE A 147 10.25 12.30 2.43
CA ILE A 147 10.17 11.17 1.51
C ILE A 147 8.75 11.12 0.95
N ALA A 148 8.62 11.24 -0.36
CA ALA A 148 7.40 10.96 -1.09
C ALA A 148 7.47 9.53 -1.65
N ILE A 149 6.38 8.77 -1.55
CA ILE A 149 6.36 7.37 -2.01
C ILE A 149 6.18 7.23 -3.53
N SER A 150 5.94 8.35 -4.24
CA SER A 150 5.78 8.43 -5.70
C SER A 150 6.09 9.85 -6.20
N GLU A 151 6.36 10.01 -7.49
CA GLU A 151 6.48 11.34 -8.13
C GLU A 151 5.15 12.09 -8.07
N GLN A 152 4.01 11.36 -8.16
CA GLN A 152 2.69 11.96 -7.95
C GLN A 152 2.58 12.59 -6.55
N THR A 153 2.97 11.89 -5.49
CA THR A 153 2.95 12.44 -4.13
C THR A 153 3.88 13.64 -3.98
N LYS A 154 5.08 13.61 -4.59
CA LYS A 154 6.00 14.74 -4.64
C LYS A 154 5.36 15.95 -5.34
N THR A 155 4.77 15.74 -6.51
CA THR A 155 4.06 16.78 -7.27
C THR A 155 2.94 17.40 -6.43
N ASP A 156 2.17 16.59 -5.72
CA ASP A 156 1.09 17.05 -4.86
C ASP A 156 1.62 17.90 -3.70
N LEU A 157 2.69 17.49 -3.03
CA LEU A 157 3.30 18.27 -1.95
C LEU A 157 3.80 19.64 -2.43
N ILE A 158 4.39 19.70 -3.62
CA ILE A 158 4.81 20.97 -4.24
C ILE A 158 3.59 21.83 -4.56
N ASN A 159 2.58 21.28 -5.22
CA ASN A 159 1.44 22.02 -5.72
C ASN A 159 0.51 22.54 -4.61
N TYR A 160 0.15 21.68 -3.65
CA TYR A 160 -0.80 22.02 -2.58
C TYR A 160 -0.15 22.71 -1.38
N TYR A 161 1.11 22.37 -1.05
CA TYR A 161 1.73 22.86 0.17
C TYR A 161 2.97 23.72 -0.05
N LYS A 162 3.40 23.88 -1.32
CA LYS A 162 4.57 24.67 -1.70
C LYS A 162 5.85 24.24 -0.95
N ILE A 163 5.98 22.92 -0.72
CA ILE A 163 7.21 22.38 -0.12
C ILE A 163 8.35 22.50 -1.14
N ASP A 164 9.51 22.94 -0.67
CA ASP A 164 10.71 23.03 -1.51
C ASP A 164 11.04 21.67 -2.13
N LYS A 165 11.12 21.64 -3.46
CA LYS A 165 11.41 20.44 -4.23
C LYS A 165 12.74 19.77 -3.84
N ASN A 166 13.73 20.56 -3.43
CA ASN A 166 15.05 20.08 -3.01
C ASN A 166 15.02 19.33 -1.66
N LYS A 167 13.94 19.50 -0.89
CA LYS A 167 13.70 18.82 0.37
C LYS A 167 12.93 17.50 0.18
N ILE A 168 12.37 17.26 -1.02
CA ILE A 168 11.52 16.11 -1.29
C ILE A 168 12.28 15.06 -2.12
N PHE A 169 12.45 13.89 -1.54
CA PHE A 169 13.08 12.73 -2.17
C PHE A 169 12.01 11.69 -2.48
N VAL A 170 12.01 11.13 -3.69
CA VAL A 170 11.13 10.01 -4.02
C VAL A 170 11.84 8.72 -3.65
N ALA A 171 11.17 7.89 -2.84
CA ALA A 171 11.61 6.56 -2.52
C ALA A 171 10.44 5.59 -2.70
N TYR A 172 10.40 4.93 -3.86
CA TYR A 172 9.42 3.90 -4.15
C TYR A 172 9.52 2.77 -3.14
N GLN A 173 8.37 2.28 -2.69
CA GLN A 173 8.31 1.18 -1.74
C GLN A 173 8.40 -0.18 -2.46
N SER A 174 8.81 -1.21 -1.73
CA SER A 174 8.72 -2.61 -2.16
C SER A 174 7.45 -3.25 -1.60
N CYS A 175 7.00 -4.35 -2.21
CA CYS A 175 5.91 -5.17 -1.66
C CYS A 175 6.44 -6.30 -0.77
N ASN A 176 5.52 -7.08 -0.21
CA ASN A 176 5.87 -8.26 0.57
C ASN A 176 6.64 -9.28 -0.30
N PRO A 177 7.82 -9.74 0.13
CA PRO A 177 8.64 -10.71 -0.64
C PRO A 177 7.94 -12.03 -0.98
N ILE A 178 6.85 -12.40 -0.32
CA ILE A 178 6.07 -13.61 -0.64
C ILE A 178 5.56 -13.61 -2.08
N PHE A 179 5.27 -12.43 -2.66
CA PHE A 179 4.82 -12.31 -4.06
C PHE A 179 5.92 -12.57 -5.09
N GLN A 180 7.19 -12.58 -4.66
CA GLN A 180 8.34 -12.89 -5.52
C GLN A 180 8.55 -14.40 -5.68
N GLN A 181 7.82 -15.22 -4.92
CA GLN A 181 7.97 -16.68 -4.92
C GLN A 181 6.99 -17.31 -5.92
N LEU A 182 7.50 -18.20 -6.74
CA LEU A 182 6.66 -19.05 -7.56
C LEU A 182 6.00 -20.11 -6.67
N VAL A 183 4.68 -20.16 -6.73
CA VAL A 183 3.89 -21.15 -6.00
C VAL A 183 3.79 -22.43 -6.86
N CYS A 184 4.10 -23.58 -6.28
CA CYS A 184 4.01 -24.85 -6.99
C CYS A 184 2.55 -25.22 -7.30
N GLU A 185 2.34 -26.00 -8.37
CA GLU A 185 0.99 -26.35 -8.87
C GLU A 185 0.13 -27.09 -7.83
N ALA A 186 0.74 -27.94 -6.99
CA ALA A 186 0.02 -28.63 -5.91
C ALA A 186 -0.59 -27.64 -4.89
N VAL A 187 0.16 -26.60 -4.51
CA VAL A 187 -0.33 -25.54 -3.61
C VAL A 187 -1.40 -24.70 -4.31
N LYS A 188 -1.19 -24.34 -5.59
CA LYS A 188 -2.21 -23.62 -6.39
C LYS A 188 -3.52 -24.40 -6.44
N ALA A 189 -3.46 -25.70 -6.70
CA ALA A 189 -4.65 -26.56 -6.71
C ALA A 189 -5.36 -26.59 -5.36
N THR A 190 -4.60 -26.69 -4.25
CA THR A 190 -5.15 -26.66 -2.90
C THR A 190 -5.84 -25.33 -2.62
N ILE A 191 -5.21 -24.21 -2.99
CA ILE A 191 -5.78 -22.86 -2.81
C ILE A 191 -7.02 -22.67 -3.69
N LYS A 192 -6.99 -23.14 -4.94
CA LYS A 192 -8.15 -23.10 -5.82
C LYS A 192 -9.35 -23.82 -5.22
N GLN A 193 -9.15 -25.01 -4.68
CA GLN A 193 -10.21 -25.77 -4.01
C GLN A 193 -10.69 -25.08 -2.73
N ARG A 194 -9.77 -24.60 -1.87
CA ARG A 194 -10.08 -23.92 -0.61
C ARG A 194 -10.98 -22.70 -0.81
N TYR A 195 -10.67 -21.88 -1.82
CA TYR A 195 -11.38 -20.63 -2.11
C TYR A 195 -12.46 -20.81 -3.19
N ASN A 196 -12.72 -22.03 -3.66
CA ASN A 196 -13.62 -22.32 -4.76
C ASN A 196 -13.41 -21.37 -5.95
N LEU A 197 -12.12 -21.19 -6.34
CA LEU A 197 -11.77 -20.30 -7.44
C LEU A 197 -12.16 -20.90 -8.78
N PRO A 198 -12.70 -20.10 -9.70
CA PRO A 198 -12.97 -20.53 -11.08
C PRO A 198 -11.69 -20.93 -11.82
N ASP A 199 -11.83 -21.64 -12.94
CA ASP A 199 -10.69 -22.01 -13.80
C ASP A 199 -10.00 -20.79 -14.39
N GLN A 200 -10.79 -19.78 -14.75
CA GLN A 200 -10.33 -18.48 -15.21
C GLN A 200 -11.07 -17.38 -14.46
N TYR A 201 -10.37 -16.35 -14.03
CA TYR A 201 -10.96 -15.19 -13.37
C TYR A 201 -10.10 -13.96 -13.51
N PHE A 202 -10.73 -12.79 -13.47
CA PHE A 202 -10.07 -11.52 -13.22
C PHE A 202 -9.97 -11.29 -11.71
N LEU A 203 -8.97 -10.52 -11.27
CA LEU A 203 -8.73 -10.26 -9.87
C LEU A 203 -8.84 -8.75 -9.56
N PHE A 204 -9.53 -8.41 -8.49
CA PHE A 204 -9.53 -7.08 -7.88
C PHE A 204 -9.11 -7.19 -6.43
N VAL A 205 -8.06 -6.46 -6.02
CA VAL A 205 -7.55 -6.45 -4.65
C VAL A 205 -7.45 -5.02 -4.15
N SER A 206 -8.41 -4.61 -3.32
CA SER A 206 -8.40 -3.29 -2.67
C SER A 206 -9.51 -3.18 -1.63
N SER A 207 -9.43 -2.18 -0.74
CA SER A 207 -10.64 -1.74 0.01
C SER A 207 -11.71 -1.31 -0.99
N ILE A 208 -12.97 -1.67 -0.73
CA ILE A 208 -14.08 -1.27 -1.61
C ILE A 208 -14.56 0.11 -1.13
N ALA A 209 -14.13 1.15 -1.84
CA ALA A 209 -14.42 2.56 -1.58
C ALA A 209 -14.64 3.29 -2.91
N PRO A 210 -15.30 4.46 -2.94
CA PRO A 210 -15.64 5.18 -4.18
C PRO A 210 -14.43 5.35 -5.10
N ARG A 211 -13.32 5.77 -4.55
CA ARG A 211 -12.06 6.02 -5.27
C ARG A 211 -11.47 4.75 -5.91
N LYS A 212 -11.75 3.57 -5.37
CA LYS A 212 -11.27 2.28 -5.90
C LYS A 212 -12.10 1.76 -7.06
N ASN A 213 -13.28 2.34 -7.27
CA ASN A 213 -14.07 2.29 -8.49
C ASN A 213 -14.46 0.86 -8.96
N LEU A 214 -14.76 -0.03 -8.01
CA LEU A 214 -15.22 -1.40 -8.33
C LEU A 214 -16.44 -1.38 -9.26
N ILE A 215 -17.31 -0.37 -9.16
CA ILE A 215 -18.52 -0.27 -9.98
C ILE A 215 -18.21 -0.18 -11.48
N SER A 216 -17.07 0.40 -11.90
CA SER A 216 -16.67 0.43 -13.30
C SER A 216 -16.37 -0.97 -13.84
N ILE A 217 -15.80 -1.87 -13.02
CA ILE A 217 -15.61 -3.27 -13.43
C ILE A 217 -16.97 -3.96 -13.58
N CYS A 218 -17.89 -3.76 -12.63
CA CYS A 218 -19.25 -4.33 -12.72
C CYS A 218 -19.96 -3.88 -14.02
N LYS A 219 -19.86 -2.59 -14.37
CA LYS A 219 -20.43 -2.05 -15.62
C LYS A 219 -19.78 -2.68 -16.86
N ALA A 220 -18.47 -2.83 -16.89
CA ALA A 220 -17.75 -3.48 -18.00
C ALA A 220 -18.16 -4.97 -18.15
N LEU A 221 -18.37 -5.68 -17.03
CA LEU A 221 -18.88 -7.05 -17.05
C LEU A 221 -20.30 -7.15 -17.62
N VAL A 222 -21.17 -6.15 -17.39
CA VAL A 222 -22.51 -6.06 -17.99
C VAL A 222 -22.40 -5.88 -19.50
N LEU A 223 -21.52 -5.03 -20.01
CA LEU A 223 -21.27 -4.83 -21.44
C LEU A 223 -20.78 -6.13 -22.13
N LEU A 224 -20.15 -7.00 -21.38
CA LEU A 224 -19.56 -8.25 -21.88
C LEU A 224 -20.39 -9.49 -21.57
N LYS A 225 -21.59 -9.37 -20.98
CA LYS A 225 -22.36 -10.52 -20.49
C LYS A 225 -22.60 -11.61 -21.55
N ASP A 226 -22.88 -11.20 -22.79
CA ASP A 226 -23.18 -12.10 -23.92
C ASP A 226 -21.93 -12.52 -24.72
N LYS A 227 -20.75 -11.93 -24.40
CA LYS A 227 -19.50 -12.16 -25.13
C LYS A 227 -18.47 -12.94 -24.33
N MET A 228 -18.56 -12.92 -23.02
CA MET A 228 -17.57 -13.51 -22.12
C MET A 228 -18.21 -13.87 -20.78
N THR A 229 -17.86 -15.01 -20.22
CA THR A 229 -18.39 -15.52 -18.94
C THR A 229 -17.39 -15.51 -17.80
N ILE A 230 -16.16 -15.04 -18.02
CA ILE A 230 -15.08 -15.02 -17.03
C ILE A 230 -15.47 -14.14 -15.84
N PRO A 231 -15.48 -14.65 -14.59
CA PRO A 231 -15.88 -13.91 -13.42
C PRO A 231 -14.76 -13.02 -12.88
N LEU A 232 -15.14 -12.10 -11.99
CA LEU A 232 -14.25 -11.29 -11.16
C LEU A 232 -14.16 -11.86 -9.74
N VAL A 233 -12.97 -12.13 -9.27
CA VAL A 233 -12.70 -12.44 -7.87
C VAL A 233 -12.28 -11.15 -7.16
N VAL A 234 -12.94 -10.83 -6.05
CA VAL A 234 -12.74 -9.60 -5.27
C VAL A 234 -12.17 -9.92 -3.90
N ILE A 235 -11.00 -9.39 -3.60
CA ILE A 235 -10.40 -9.37 -2.27
C ILE A 235 -10.46 -7.94 -1.74
N GLY A 236 -11.31 -7.73 -0.72
CA GLY A 236 -11.45 -6.43 -0.10
C GLY A 236 -12.72 -6.24 0.68
N ASN A 237 -12.69 -5.28 1.59
CA ASN A 237 -13.84 -4.94 2.43
C ASN A 237 -14.34 -3.53 2.13
N GLY A 238 -15.64 -3.36 2.24
CA GLY A 238 -16.36 -2.09 2.13
C GLY A 238 -17.81 -2.30 2.52
N LYS A 239 -18.52 -1.25 2.85
CA LYS A 239 -19.94 -1.34 3.27
C LYS A 239 -20.87 -0.84 2.16
N LYS A 240 -20.89 0.48 1.94
CA LYS A 240 -21.81 1.14 1.03
C LYS A 240 -21.55 0.75 -0.42
N GLU A 241 -20.35 0.95 -0.90
CA GLU A 241 -19.95 0.71 -2.29
C GLU A 241 -20.06 -0.78 -2.67
N LYS A 242 -19.79 -1.68 -1.71
CA LYS A 242 -20.00 -3.12 -1.93
C LYS A 242 -21.49 -3.45 -2.09
N LYS A 243 -22.35 -2.84 -1.26
CA LYS A 243 -23.80 -3.01 -1.38
C LYS A 243 -24.32 -2.46 -2.72
N GLU A 244 -23.86 -1.29 -3.13
CA GLU A 244 -24.20 -0.68 -4.42
C GLU A 244 -23.76 -1.57 -5.60
N ALA A 245 -22.54 -2.10 -5.55
CA ALA A 245 -22.04 -3.03 -6.59
C ALA A 245 -22.91 -4.30 -6.67
N LYS A 246 -23.24 -4.93 -5.54
CA LYS A 246 -24.11 -6.10 -5.49
C LYS A 246 -25.51 -5.82 -6.01
N GLN A 247 -26.11 -4.71 -5.65
CA GLN A 247 -27.41 -4.28 -6.15
C GLN A 247 -27.37 -4.10 -7.66
N PHE A 248 -26.35 -3.42 -8.18
CA PHE A 248 -26.17 -3.22 -9.62
C PHE A 248 -26.03 -4.56 -10.36
N LEU A 249 -25.26 -5.52 -9.84
CA LEU A 249 -25.09 -6.86 -10.43
C LEU A 249 -26.42 -7.63 -10.46
N TYR A 250 -27.20 -7.57 -9.38
CA TYR A 250 -28.51 -8.19 -9.28
C TYR A 250 -29.49 -7.62 -10.31
N GLU A 251 -29.60 -6.31 -10.41
CA GLU A 251 -30.47 -5.62 -11.36
C GLU A 251 -30.13 -5.93 -12.83
N ASN A 252 -28.87 -6.28 -13.11
CA ASN A 252 -28.40 -6.64 -14.46
C ASN A 252 -28.30 -8.15 -14.71
N GLY A 253 -28.71 -9.01 -13.74
CA GLY A 253 -28.76 -10.46 -13.89
C GLY A 253 -27.40 -11.14 -14.00
N ILE A 254 -26.35 -10.58 -13.36
CA ILE A 254 -24.98 -11.12 -13.40
C ILE A 254 -24.35 -11.24 -11.99
N THR A 255 -25.16 -11.50 -10.96
CA THR A 255 -24.70 -11.57 -9.55
C THR A 255 -23.58 -12.59 -9.38
N GLU A 256 -23.66 -13.74 -10.02
CA GLU A 256 -22.71 -14.86 -9.97
C GLU A 256 -21.36 -14.53 -10.64
N ARG A 257 -21.30 -13.44 -11.42
CA ARG A 257 -20.09 -13.01 -12.12
C ARG A 257 -19.07 -12.33 -11.19
N VAL A 258 -19.41 -12.05 -9.94
CA VAL A 258 -18.50 -11.39 -8.98
C VAL A 258 -18.49 -12.17 -7.66
N ILE A 259 -17.31 -12.70 -7.32
CA ILE A 259 -17.07 -13.55 -6.16
C ILE A 259 -16.31 -12.72 -5.10
N PHE A 260 -16.95 -12.45 -3.96
CA PHE A 260 -16.35 -11.69 -2.86
C PHE A 260 -15.70 -12.65 -1.85
N LEU A 261 -14.38 -12.86 -1.92
CA LEU A 261 -13.67 -13.81 -1.05
C LEU A 261 -13.78 -13.46 0.44
N ASN A 262 -13.82 -12.17 0.77
CA ASN A 262 -13.99 -11.71 2.15
C ASN A 262 -15.34 -12.09 2.79
N GLU A 263 -16.29 -12.63 2.05
CA GLU A 263 -17.58 -13.10 2.56
C GLU A 263 -17.60 -14.63 2.78
N MET A 264 -16.57 -15.31 2.31
CA MET A 264 -16.44 -16.75 2.51
C MET A 264 -15.94 -17.06 3.93
N PRO A 265 -16.32 -18.21 4.52
CA PRO A 265 -15.81 -18.62 5.85
C PRO A 265 -14.30 -18.64 5.96
N VAL A 266 -13.60 -19.05 4.91
CA VAL A 266 -12.13 -19.10 4.82
C VAL A 266 -11.45 -17.73 4.98
N ALA A 267 -12.15 -16.63 4.79
CA ALA A 267 -11.61 -15.29 5.00
C ALA A 267 -11.30 -14.97 6.48
N ASN A 268 -11.75 -15.79 7.41
CA ASN A 268 -11.43 -15.69 8.83
C ASN A 268 -10.19 -16.51 9.23
N GLU A 269 -9.63 -17.30 8.31
CA GLU A 269 -8.44 -18.11 8.56
C GLU A 269 -7.17 -17.25 8.53
N ASP A 270 -6.16 -17.68 9.29
CA ASP A 270 -4.89 -16.95 9.44
C ASP A 270 -4.17 -16.72 8.11
N ASN A 271 -4.20 -17.66 7.19
CA ASN A 271 -3.56 -17.55 5.88
C ASN A 271 -4.18 -16.45 5.01
N PHE A 272 -5.49 -16.28 5.05
CA PHE A 272 -6.14 -15.17 4.36
C PHE A 272 -5.86 -13.83 5.05
N ILE A 273 -5.95 -13.80 6.38
CA ILE A 273 -5.70 -12.58 7.18
C ILE A 273 -4.26 -12.09 7.02
N SER A 274 -3.30 -13.02 6.95
CA SER A 274 -1.86 -12.73 6.75
C SER A 274 -1.48 -12.50 5.29
N ALA A 275 -2.40 -12.74 4.36
CA ALA A 275 -2.18 -12.75 2.91
C ALA A 275 -1.19 -13.84 2.43
N ALA A 276 -0.97 -14.90 3.21
CA ALA A 276 -0.06 -15.99 2.83
C ALA A 276 -0.52 -16.77 1.59
N ASP A 277 -1.84 -16.88 1.38
CA ASP A 277 -2.43 -17.55 0.22
C ASP A 277 -2.54 -16.64 -1.03
N PHE A 278 -2.33 -15.32 -0.90
CA PHE A 278 -2.55 -14.37 -1.99
C PHE A 278 -1.63 -14.58 -3.20
N PRO A 279 -0.33 -14.92 -3.05
CA PRO A 279 0.51 -15.22 -4.21
C PRO A 279 -0.09 -16.29 -5.13
N ALA A 280 -0.66 -17.36 -4.56
CA ALA A 280 -1.33 -18.41 -5.35
C ALA A 280 -2.59 -17.90 -6.05
N ILE A 281 -3.36 -17.00 -5.42
CA ILE A 281 -4.56 -16.40 -6.03
C ILE A 281 -4.16 -15.46 -7.17
N TYR A 282 -3.10 -14.64 -6.98
CA TYR A 282 -2.58 -13.76 -8.04
C TYR A 282 -2.06 -14.57 -9.24
N GLN A 283 -1.26 -15.60 -8.99
CA GLN A 283 -0.61 -16.39 -10.06
C GLN A 283 -1.58 -17.25 -10.87
N GLN A 284 -2.82 -17.42 -10.43
CA GLN A 284 -3.87 -18.18 -11.15
C GLN A 284 -4.88 -17.27 -11.86
N ALA A 285 -4.84 -15.96 -11.61
CA ALA A 285 -5.74 -15.01 -12.27
C ALA A 285 -5.28 -14.70 -13.71
N LEU A 286 -6.20 -14.24 -14.56
CA LEU A 286 -5.89 -13.78 -15.92
C LEU A 286 -5.29 -12.39 -15.94
N ALA A 287 -5.83 -11.48 -15.14
CA ALA A 287 -5.30 -10.14 -14.96
C ALA A 287 -5.78 -9.53 -13.64
N LEU A 288 -4.94 -8.64 -13.07
CA LEU A 288 -5.38 -7.70 -12.03
C LEU A 288 -6.11 -6.53 -12.70
N ILE A 289 -7.33 -6.21 -12.22
CA ILE A 289 -8.08 -5.02 -12.66
C ILE A 289 -8.00 -3.96 -11.58
N TYR A 290 -7.43 -2.81 -11.91
CA TYR A 290 -7.19 -1.74 -10.93
C TYR A 290 -7.69 -0.38 -11.44
N PRO A 291 -9.02 -0.13 -11.38
CA PRO A 291 -9.68 1.04 -11.96
C PRO A 291 -9.65 2.26 -11.04
N SER A 292 -8.71 2.32 -10.11
CA SER A 292 -8.65 3.38 -9.10
C SER A 292 -8.56 4.76 -9.74
N ILE A 293 -9.35 5.70 -9.23
CA ILE A 293 -9.36 7.09 -9.70
C ILE A 293 -8.07 7.81 -9.25
N PHE A 294 -7.55 7.44 -8.09
CA PHE A 294 -6.31 8.01 -7.57
C PHE A 294 -5.66 7.10 -6.52
N GLU A 295 -4.32 7.02 -6.55
CA GLU A 295 -3.49 6.29 -5.58
C GLU A 295 -2.24 7.08 -5.18
N GLY A 296 -1.77 6.84 -3.95
CA GLY A 296 -0.46 7.32 -3.53
C GLY A 296 0.69 6.51 -4.12
N PHE A 297 0.46 5.18 -4.35
CA PHE A 297 1.44 4.30 -4.98
C PHE A 297 0.77 3.21 -5.84
N GLY A 298 0.09 2.23 -5.24
CA GLY A 298 -0.52 1.11 -5.96
C GLY A 298 0.19 -0.22 -5.66
N LEU A 299 0.35 -0.58 -4.38
CA LEU A 299 0.98 -1.85 -3.99
C LEU A 299 0.41 -3.08 -4.71
N PRO A 300 -0.92 -3.23 -4.92
CA PRO A 300 -1.45 -4.37 -5.64
C PRO A 300 -0.92 -4.51 -7.08
N LEU A 301 -0.57 -3.41 -7.75
CA LEU A 301 0.09 -3.48 -9.06
C LEU A 301 1.48 -4.12 -8.93
N LEU A 302 2.26 -3.69 -7.93
CA LEU A 302 3.58 -4.25 -7.69
C LEU A 302 3.52 -5.74 -7.30
N GLU A 303 2.53 -6.12 -6.51
CA GLU A 303 2.24 -7.52 -6.15
C GLU A 303 1.90 -8.35 -7.41
N ALA A 304 1.10 -7.79 -8.33
CA ALA A 304 0.79 -8.42 -9.62
C ALA A 304 2.02 -8.57 -10.51
N LEU A 305 2.86 -7.53 -10.63
CA LEU A 305 4.11 -7.58 -11.40
C LEU A 305 5.02 -8.71 -10.92
N TRP A 306 5.24 -8.84 -9.62
CA TRP A 306 6.05 -9.91 -9.03
C TRP A 306 5.41 -11.29 -9.16
N SER A 307 4.09 -11.37 -9.18
CA SER A 307 3.35 -12.62 -9.38
C SER A 307 3.26 -13.05 -10.86
N GLY A 308 3.78 -12.26 -11.78
CA GLY A 308 3.66 -12.49 -13.22
C GLY A 308 2.22 -12.35 -13.72
N LEU A 309 1.40 -11.55 -13.05
CA LEU A 309 0.00 -11.31 -13.40
C LEU A 309 -0.13 -10.06 -14.27
N PRO A 310 -0.69 -10.14 -15.48
CA PRO A 310 -0.99 -8.98 -16.32
C PRO A 310 -1.87 -7.96 -15.59
N ILE A 311 -1.74 -6.70 -15.96
CA ILE A 311 -2.45 -5.60 -15.30
C ILE A 311 -3.31 -4.85 -16.30
N ILE A 312 -4.58 -4.59 -15.93
CA ILE A 312 -5.45 -3.60 -16.56
C ILE A 312 -5.67 -2.49 -15.53
N SER A 313 -5.13 -1.30 -15.77
CA SER A 313 -5.11 -0.23 -14.77
C SER A 313 -5.62 1.08 -15.34
N SER A 314 -6.18 1.93 -14.48
CA SER A 314 -6.38 3.32 -14.86
C SER A 314 -5.03 4.02 -15.09
N ASN A 315 -5.05 5.04 -15.98
CA ASN A 315 -3.86 5.81 -16.39
C ASN A 315 -3.59 7.02 -15.50
N THR A 316 -4.00 6.98 -14.23
CA THR A 316 -3.99 8.14 -13.34
C THR A 316 -3.02 7.99 -12.18
N SER A 317 -2.64 9.13 -11.60
CA SER A 317 -1.79 9.22 -10.40
C SER A 317 -0.45 8.46 -10.53
N SER A 318 -0.09 7.72 -9.49
CA SER A 318 1.14 6.91 -9.44
C SER A 318 1.06 5.57 -10.18
N LEU A 319 -0.09 5.18 -10.72
CA LEU A 319 -0.26 3.85 -11.30
C LEU A 319 0.64 3.61 -12.52
N PRO A 320 0.80 4.57 -13.47
CA PRO A 320 1.77 4.43 -14.56
C PRO A 320 3.23 4.39 -14.09
N GLU A 321 3.57 5.06 -12.97
CA GLU A 321 4.92 4.98 -12.38
C GLU A 321 5.26 3.56 -11.93
N VAL A 322 4.26 2.85 -11.36
CA VAL A 322 4.44 1.50 -10.81
C VAL A 322 4.39 0.44 -11.90
N ALA A 323 3.37 0.46 -12.75
CA ALA A 323 3.18 -0.61 -13.73
C ALA A 323 3.96 -0.41 -15.05
N GLY A 324 4.39 0.82 -15.38
CA GLY A 324 5.17 1.10 -16.59
C GLY A 324 4.49 0.55 -17.85
N ASP A 325 5.26 -0.09 -18.72
CA ASP A 325 4.76 -0.69 -19.97
C ASP A 325 4.17 -2.10 -19.79
N ALA A 326 4.01 -2.56 -18.54
CA ALA A 326 3.49 -3.88 -18.20
C ALA A 326 1.97 -3.88 -17.95
N ALA A 327 1.25 -2.83 -18.35
CA ALA A 327 -0.19 -2.72 -18.16
C ALA A 327 -0.92 -2.21 -19.39
N LEU A 328 -2.17 -2.63 -19.55
CA LEU A 328 -3.14 -1.97 -20.42
C LEU A 328 -3.81 -0.84 -19.65
N TYR A 329 -3.75 0.37 -20.19
CA TYR A 329 -4.24 1.56 -19.52
C TYR A 329 -5.54 2.07 -20.10
N PHE A 330 -6.41 2.59 -19.22
CA PHE A 330 -7.66 3.24 -19.61
C PHE A 330 -7.97 4.44 -18.69
N PRO A 331 -8.71 5.45 -19.16
CA PRO A 331 -9.25 6.49 -18.29
C PRO A 331 -10.22 5.86 -17.26
N PRO A 332 -10.15 6.19 -15.96
CA PRO A 332 -10.82 5.42 -14.90
C PRO A 332 -12.35 5.35 -15.00
N LEU A 333 -12.98 6.25 -15.77
CA LEU A 333 -14.43 6.26 -16.01
C LEU A 333 -14.82 5.76 -17.40
N ASP A 334 -13.87 5.37 -18.24
CA ASP A 334 -14.10 4.82 -19.58
C ASP A 334 -14.40 3.32 -19.49
N ILE A 335 -15.68 3.00 -19.40
CA ILE A 335 -16.16 1.63 -19.24
C ILE A 335 -15.96 0.81 -20.52
N ASP A 336 -16.08 1.45 -21.68
CA ASP A 336 -15.92 0.78 -22.97
C ASP A 336 -14.45 0.36 -23.18
N ALA A 337 -13.50 1.25 -22.88
CA ALA A 337 -12.07 0.91 -22.91
C ALA A 337 -11.73 -0.22 -21.93
N LEU A 338 -12.27 -0.16 -20.70
CA LEU A 338 -12.08 -1.25 -19.73
C LEU A 338 -12.65 -2.58 -20.26
N ALA A 339 -13.88 -2.59 -20.81
CA ALA A 339 -14.50 -3.78 -21.39
C ALA A 339 -13.66 -4.33 -22.56
N ALA A 340 -13.17 -3.46 -23.44
CA ALA A 340 -12.28 -3.85 -24.54
C ALA A 340 -11.01 -4.53 -24.03
N HIS A 341 -10.35 -3.99 -22.99
CA HIS A 341 -9.15 -4.59 -22.40
C HIS A 341 -9.44 -5.94 -21.74
N LEU A 342 -10.55 -6.09 -21.00
CA LEU A 342 -10.98 -7.36 -20.44
C LEU A 342 -11.15 -8.42 -21.54
N PHE A 343 -11.85 -8.06 -22.62
CA PHE A 343 -12.07 -8.96 -23.77
C PHE A 343 -10.74 -9.32 -24.47
N THR A 344 -9.85 -8.34 -24.64
CA THR A 344 -8.55 -8.54 -25.28
C THR A 344 -7.68 -9.53 -24.49
N ILE A 345 -7.56 -9.35 -23.17
CA ILE A 345 -6.78 -10.25 -22.30
C ILE A 345 -7.35 -11.68 -22.34
N ALA A 346 -8.68 -11.81 -22.30
CA ALA A 346 -9.34 -13.11 -22.32
C ALA A 346 -9.10 -13.91 -23.61
N ASN A 347 -8.86 -13.21 -24.74
CA ASN A 347 -8.76 -13.81 -26.07
C ASN A 347 -7.37 -13.74 -26.70
N ASN A 348 -6.35 -13.18 -26.00
CA ASN A 348 -5.01 -13.03 -26.54
C ASN A 348 -3.94 -13.56 -25.58
N PRO A 349 -3.67 -14.87 -25.55
CA PRO A 349 -2.65 -15.47 -24.71
C PRO A 349 -1.24 -14.93 -24.95
N GLN A 350 -0.92 -14.51 -26.19
CA GLN A 350 0.37 -13.96 -26.52
C GLN A 350 0.60 -12.60 -25.82
N LEU A 351 -0.42 -11.75 -25.78
CA LEU A 351 -0.37 -10.48 -25.04
C LEU A 351 -0.21 -10.71 -23.54
N VAL A 352 -0.86 -11.75 -22.98
CA VAL A 352 -0.71 -12.14 -21.56
C VAL A 352 0.75 -12.47 -21.25
N ILE A 353 1.42 -13.23 -22.12
CA ILE A 353 2.84 -13.58 -21.97
C ILE A 353 3.71 -12.31 -22.04
N GLU A 354 3.48 -11.45 -23.04
CA GLU A 354 4.22 -10.20 -23.22
C GLU A 354 4.11 -9.28 -21.99
N LEU A 355 2.91 -9.06 -21.50
CA LEU A 355 2.68 -8.20 -20.33
C LEU A 355 3.30 -8.78 -19.06
N ARG A 356 3.25 -10.10 -18.88
CA ARG A 356 3.91 -10.79 -17.78
C ARG A 356 5.43 -10.56 -17.81
N ASP A 357 6.06 -10.75 -18.96
CA ASP A 357 7.52 -10.61 -19.10
C ASP A 357 7.96 -9.16 -18.88
N LYS A 358 7.23 -8.18 -19.43
CA LYS A 358 7.40 -6.75 -19.10
C LYS A 358 7.20 -6.50 -17.60
N GLY A 359 6.25 -7.19 -16.98
CA GLY A 359 5.96 -7.08 -15.55
C GLY A 359 7.16 -7.45 -14.68
N PHE A 360 7.81 -8.57 -14.95
CA PHE A 360 9.00 -8.99 -14.22
C PHE A 360 10.15 -7.98 -14.38
N VAL A 361 10.35 -7.42 -15.57
CA VAL A 361 11.37 -6.39 -15.81
C VAL A 361 11.06 -5.12 -15.02
N GLN A 362 9.81 -4.66 -15.05
CA GLN A 362 9.38 -3.47 -14.31
C GLN A 362 9.50 -3.65 -12.79
N ALA A 363 9.15 -4.84 -12.27
CA ALA A 363 9.23 -5.16 -10.86
C ALA A 363 10.64 -5.01 -10.28
N GLN A 364 11.69 -5.25 -11.09
CA GLN A 364 13.09 -5.11 -10.66
C GLN A 364 13.44 -3.69 -10.18
N LYS A 365 12.68 -2.67 -10.57
CA LYS A 365 12.86 -1.29 -10.09
C LYS A 365 12.42 -1.08 -8.63
N PHE A 366 11.73 -2.06 -8.04
CA PHE A 366 11.09 -1.97 -6.73
C PHE A 366 11.55 -3.07 -5.77
N THR A 367 12.78 -3.52 -5.91
CA THR A 367 13.34 -4.54 -5.03
C THR A 367 13.49 -4.02 -3.59
N PRO A 368 13.43 -4.90 -2.57
CA PRO A 368 13.70 -4.50 -1.19
C PRO A 368 15.06 -3.83 -1.00
N GLU A 369 16.07 -4.27 -1.74
CA GLU A 369 17.42 -3.68 -1.69
C GLU A 369 17.45 -2.25 -2.21
N GLN A 370 16.84 -2.00 -3.38
CA GLN A 370 16.75 -0.64 -3.93
C GLN A 370 15.95 0.28 -3.03
N TYR A 371 14.84 -0.21 -2.48
CA TYR A 371 14.04 0.54 -1.51
C TYR A 371 14.88 0.92 -0.29
N ALA A 372 15.59 -0.04 0.32
CA ALA A 372 16.49 0.21 1.44
C ALA A 372 17.59 1.23 1.07
N GLY A 373 18.19 1.09 -0.11
CA GLY A 373 19.22 1.99 -0.63
C GLY A 373 18.72 3.43 -0.76
N ASN A 374 17.54 3.62 -1.36
CA ASN A 374 16.92 4.94 -1.53
C ASN A 374 16.66 5.62 -0.17
N ILE A 375 16.11 4.89 0.79
CA ILE A 375 15.89 5.41 2.15
C ILE A 375 17.23 5.79 2.82
N MET A 376 18.23 4.93 2.73
CA MET A 376 19.54 5.17 3.32
C MET A 376 20.28 6.36 2.67
N ASN A 377 20.09 6.59 1.38
CA ASN A 377 20.65 7.76 0.69
C ASN A 377 20.04 9.05 1.24
N VAL A 378 18.73 9.09 1.52
CA VAL A 378 18.10 10.24 2.19
C VAL A 378 18.69 10.46 3.59
N TYR A 379 18.88 9.38 4.37
CA TYR A 379 19.46 9.51 5.71
C TYR A 379 20.90 10.07 5.68
N LYS A 380 21.72 9.57 4.75
CA LYS A 380 23.09 10.06 4.58
C LYS A 380 23.15 11.52 4.09
N HIS A 381 22.19 11.93 3.29
CA HIS A 381 22.12 13.29 2.74
C HIS A 381 21.90 14.36 3.83
N ILE A 382 21.20 14.02 4.91
CA ILE A 382 20.86 14.98 5.97
C ILE A 382 21.82 14.97 7.17
N LEU A 383 22.69 13.95 7.28
CA LEU A 383 23.73 13.89 8.32
C LEU A 383 24.95 14.70 7.95
#